data_eab9698fafd9e902f9e42e77f20c649d
#
_entry.id   eab9698fafd9e902f9e42e77f20c649d
#
_cell.length_a   1.000
_cell.length_b   1.000
_cell.length_c   1.000
_cell.angle_alpha   90.00
_cell.angle_beta   90.00
_cell.angle_gamma   90.00
#
_symmetry.space_group_name_H-M   'P 1'
#
loop_
_entity.id
_entity.type
_entity.pdbx_description
1 polymer ?
#
loop_
_entity_poly.entity_id
_entity_poly.type
_entity_poly.pdbx_seq_one_letter_code
_entity_poly.pdbx_strand_id
1 'polypeptide(L)'
;SVDPVLWEIRRERRVELMFEGYRFDDLRRWKKAEYMNTQQFGVYLKKSDLEDTRHMGDKANPSNFKLKLDRNGDEGRIVFFSKPVGWVDRHYLFPLPSNELLLNQNLDQNEGYPRSNAE
;
A
#
# COMPACT_ATOMS: atom_id res chain seq x y z
N SER A 1 -5.10 -1.73 21.24
CA SER A 1 -6.23 -2.41 20.58
C SER A 1 -7.32 -1.40 20.26
N VAL A 2 -8.01 -1.58 19.18
CA VAL A 2 -9.15 -0.73 18.79
C VAL A 2 -10.40 -1.37 19.39
N ASP A 3 -11.30 -0.54 19.88
CA ASP A 3 -12.62 -0.99 20.34
C ASP A 3 -13.32 -1.80 19.23
N PRO A 4 -13.95 -2.96 19.55
CA PRO A 4 -14.57 -3.83 18.55
C PRO A 4 -15.67 -3.13 17.72
N VAL A 5 -16.46 -2.27 18.33
CA VAL A 5 -17.52 -1.52 17.63
C VAL A 5 -16.90 -0.51 16.67
N LEU A 6 -15.87 0.20 17.11
CA LEU A 6 -15.15 1.14 16.26
C LEU A 6 -14.44 0.41 15.10
N TRP A 7 -13.92 -0.80 15.36
CA TRP A 7 -13.33 -1.62 14.30
C TRP A 7 -14.36 -1.99 13.23
N GLU A 8 -15.54 -2.41 13.67
CA GLU A 8 -16.64 -2.78 12.77
C GLU A 8 -17.12 -1.57 11.94
N ILE A 9 -17.32 -0.42 12.57
CA ILE A 9 -17.69 0.82 11.87
C ILE A 9 -16.64 1.15 10.77
N ARG A 10 -15.37 1.01 11.08
CA ARG A 10 -14.29 1.25 10.11
C ARG A 10 -14.26 0.21 8.98
N ARG A 11 -14.62 -1.03 9.29
CA ARG A 11 -14.75 -2.11 8.32
C ARG A 11 -15.90 -1.84 7.35
N GLU A 12 -17.09 -1.55 7.88
CA GLU A 12 -18.27 -1.20 7.08
C GLU A 12 -17.98 0.01 6.17
N ARG A 13 -17.46 1.08 6.75
CA ARG A 13 -17.07 2.27 5.97
C ARG A 13 -16.11 1.94 4.82
N ARG A 14 -15.17 1.02 5.03
CA ARG A 14 -14.24 0.58 3.98
C ARG A 14 -14.96 -0.15 2.85
N VAL A 15 -15.96 -0.97 3.17
CA VAL A 15 -16.71 -1.75 2.19
C VAL A 15 -17.65 -0.86 1.40
N GLU A 16 -18.42 -0.02 2.09
CA GLU A 16 -19.41 0.87 1.48
C GLU A 16 -18.77 1.92 0.55
N LEU A 17 -17.65 2.51 0.98
CA LEU A 17 -16.96 3.57 0.22
C LEU A 17 -15.78 3.05 -0.61
N MET A 18 -15.82 1.77 -0.97
CA MET A 18 -14.77 1.17 -1.80
C MET A 18 -14.75 1.82 -3.19
N PHE A 19 -13.55 2.22 -3.64
CA PHE A 19 -13.29 2.95 -4.89
C PHE A 19 -13.77 4.42 -4.95
N GLU A 20 -14.31 4.98 -3.87
CA GLU A 20 -14.70 6.39 -3.82
C GLU A 20 -13.57 7.35 -3.40
N GLY A 21 -12.37 6.85 -3.18
CA GLY A 21 -11.17 7.65 -2.87
C GLY A 21 -10.96 7.99 -1.40
N TYR A 22 -11.92 7.73 -0.51
CA TYR A 22 -11.85 8.14 0.91
C TYR A 22 -10.86 7.35 1.76
N ARG A 23 -10.41 6.18 1.31
CA ARG A 23 -9.58 5.27 2.12
C ARG A 23 -8.28 5.88 2.59
N PHE A 24 -7.62 6.66 1.74
CA PHE A 24 -6.35 7.30 2.06
C PHE A 24 -6.51 8.30 3.20
N ASP A 25 -7.52 9.16 3.11
CA ASP A 25 -7.79 10.18 4.14
C ASP A 25 -8.25 9.56 5.45
N ASP A 26 -9.05 8.50 5.39
CA ASP A 26 -9.46 7.76 6.57
C ASP A 26 -8.27 7.17 7.32
N LEU A 27 -7.34 6.53 6.61
CA LEU A 27 -6.14 5.94 7.22
C LEU A 27 -5.25 7.02 7.86
N ARG A 28 -5.11 8.18 7.21
CA ARG A 28 -4.38 9.31 7.78
C ARG A 28 -5.07 9.84 9.03
N ARG A 29 -6.36 10.15 8.94
CA ARG A 29 -7.16 10.68 10.05
C ARG A 29 -7.20 9.74 11.26
N TRP A 30 -7.23 8.43 11.04
CA TRP A 30 -7.22 7.43 12.12
C TRP A 30 -5.82 7.10 12.63
N LYS A 31 -4.79 7.69 12.06
CA LYS A 31 -3.39 7.35 12.33
C LYS A 31 -3.11 5.85 12.13
N LYS A 32 -3.62 5.30 11.02
CA LYS A 32 -3.56 3.87 10.65
C LYS A 32 -2.99 3.65 9.24
N ALA A 33 -2.24 4.62 8.74
CA ALA A 33 -1.66 4.54 7.41
C ALA A 33 -0.53 3.50 7.30
N GLU A 34 -0.02 2.99 8.43
CA GLU A 34 0.88 1.84 8.46
C GLU A 34 0.28 0.59 7.78
N TYR A 35 -1.05 0.48 7.66
CA TYR A 35 -1.69 -0.58 6.87
C TYR A 35 -1.33 -0.54 5.39
N MET A 36 -0.87 0.60 4.89
CA MET A 36 -0.36 0.72 3.51
C MET A 36 1.01 0.04 3.33
N ASN A 37 1.71 -0.24 4.41
CA ASN A 37 2.99 -0.94 4.40
C ASN A 37 2.83 -2.47 4.31
N THR A 38 1.60 -2.97 4.29
CA THR A 38 1.35 -4.40 4.15
C THR A 38 1.65 -4.88 2.74
N GLN A 39 2.29 -6.03 2.64
CA GLN A 39 2.52 -6.69 1.36
C GLN A 39 1.18 -7.05 0.71
N GLN A 40 1.05 -6.78 -0.58
CA GLN A 40 -0.16 -7.09 -1.33
C GLN A 40 -0.01 -8.43 -2.03
N PHE A 41 -1.00 -9.27 -1.83
CA PHE A 41 -1.06 -10.60 -2.41
C PHE A 41 -2.19 -10.69 -3.44
N GLY A 42 -1.95 -11.45 -4.48
CA GLY A 42 -2.96 -11.81 -5.48
C GLY A 42 -3.62 -13.14 -5.17
N VAL A 43 -4.05 -13.80 -6.22
CA VAL A 43 -4.74 -15.08 -6.18
C VAL A 43 -3.84 -16.17 -5.60
N TYR A 44 -4.45 -17.12 -4.89
CA TYR A 44 -3.79 -18.36 -4.48
C TYR A 44 -3.72 -19.30 -5.67
N LEU A 45 -2.55 -19.80 -5.98
CA LEU A 45 -2.30 -20.71 -7.09
C LEU A 45 -1.52 -21.94 -6.62
N LYS A 46 -1.78 -23.05 -7.27
CA LYS A 46 -0.92 -24.22 -7.26
C LYS A 46 -0.08 -24.22 -8.52
N LYS A 47 1.15 -24.69 -8.43
CA LYS A 47 2.03 -24.81 -9.60
C LYS A 47 1.42 -25.72 -10.69
N SER A 48 0.73 -26.78 -10.28
CA SER A 48 -0.03 -27.66 -11.18
C SER A 48 -1.10 -26.92 -12.01
N ASP A 49 -1.71 -25.87 -11.44
CA ASP A 49 -2.74 -25.10 -12.14
C ASP A 49 -2.12 -24.21 -13.24
N LEU A 50 -0.86 -23.82 -13.05
CA LEU A 50 -0.10 -23.03 -14.03
C LEU A 50 0.46 -23.92 -15.16
N GLU A 51 0.67 -25.21 -14.90
CA GLU A 51 1.12 -26.18 -15.88
C GLU A 51 -0.03 -26.69 -16.76
N ASP A 52 -1.28 -26.45 -16.35
CA ASP A 52 -2.47 -26.81 -17.14
C ASP A 52 -2.73 -25.76 -18.22
N THR A 53 -2.20 -26.01 -19.41
CA THR A 53 -2.33 -25.13 -20.59
C THR A 53 -3.76 -24.92 -21.05
N ARG A 54 -4.73 -25.75 -20.61
CA ARG A 54 -6.14 -25.63 -20.99
C ARG A 54 -6.80 -24.36 -20.49
N HIS A 55 -6.30 -23.80 -19.39
CA HIS A 55 -6.89 -22.62 -18.76
C HIS A 55 -6.20 -21.31 -19.13
N MET A 56 -4.94 -21.34 -19.53
CA MET A 56 -4.15 -20.13 -19.74
C MET A 56 -3.47 -20.02 -21.12
N GLY A 57 -3.58 -21.07 -21.96
CA GLY A 57 -2.94 -21.14 -23.28
C GLY A 57 -1.41 -21.22 -23.20
N ASP A 58 -0.76 -21.28 -24.36
CA ASP A 58 0.71 -21.42 -24.48
C ASP A 58 1.53 -20.28 -23.85
N LYS A 59 0.87 -19.16 -23.51
CA LYS A 59 1.50 -18.01 -22.87
C LYS A 59 1.71 -18.17 -21.37
N ALA A 60 1.11 -19.17 -20.77
CA ALA A 60 1.19 -19.44 -19.34
C ALA A 60 2.30 -20.42 -18.94
N ASN A 61 3.33 -20.56 -19.77
CA ASN A 61 4.50 -21.36 -19.41
C ASN A 61 5.07 -20.80 -18.09
N PRO A 62 5.10 -21.58 -16.99
CA PRO A 62 5.62 -21.13 -15.70
C PRO A 62 7.05 -20.59 -15.77
N SER A 63 7.83 -21.05 -16.77
CA SER A 63 9.19 -20.57 -17.05
C SER A 63 9.22 -19.10 -17.50
N ASN A 64 8.13 -18.60 -18.09
CA ASN A 64 8.04 -17.23 -18.60
C ASN A 64 7.44 -16.27 -17.58
N PHE A 65 6.74 -16.78 -16.57
CA PHE A 65 6.22 -15.99 -15.47
C PHE A 65 7.12 -16.19 -14.26
N LYS A 66 7.91 -15.17 -13.91
CA LYS A 66 8.61 -15.11 -12.63
C LYS A 66 7.60 -14.83 -11.51
N LEU A 67 6.63 -15.73 -11.34
CA LEU A 67 5.67 -15.65 -10.26
C LEU A 67 6.38 -15.91 -8.95
N LYS A 68 6.48 -14.88 -8.14
CA LYS A 68 6.95 -15.01 -6.77
C LYS A 68 5.75 -15.37 -5.89
N LEU A 69 5.76 -16.57 -5.35
CA LEU A 69 4.79 -16.99 -4.34
C LEU A 69 5.24 -16.52 -2.95
N ASP A 70 4.28 -16.34 -2.04
CA ASP A 70 4.53 -15.93 -0.65
C ASP A 70 5.14 -17.07 0.20
N ARG A 71 5.16 -18.28 -0.34
CA ARG A 71 5.74 -19.48 0.28
C ARG A 71 6.75 -20.14 -0.65
N ASN A 72 7.73 -20.78 -0.07
CA ASN A 72 8.62 -21.67 -0.79
C ASN A 72 7.91 -23.02 -0.96
N GLY A 73 7.43 -23.32 -2.17
CA GLY A 73 6.72 -24.55 -2.45
C GLY A 73 5.95 -24.48 -3.75
N ASP A 74 5.15 -25.50 -3.98
CA ASP A 74 4.36 -25.67 -5.20
C ASP A 74 2.99 -24.98 -5.15
N GLU A 75 2.69 -24.27 -4.05
CA GLU A 75 1.46 -23.53 -3.90
C GLU A 75 1.67 -22.27 -3.03
N GLY A 76 0.89 -21.23 -3.29
CA GLY A 76 0.95 -19.98 -2.55
C GLY A 76 0.18 -18.85 -3.22
N ARG A 77 0.20 -17.69 -2.59
CA ARG A 77 -0.38 -16.47 -3.17
C ARG A 77 0.66 -15.76 -4.02
N ILE A 78 0.24 -15.24 -5.16
CA ILE A 78 1.10 -14.40 -5.98
C ILE A 78 1.47 -13.15 -5.18
N VAL A 79 2.76 -12.81 -5.15
CA VAL A 79 3.24 -11.55 -4.59
C VAL A 79 3.21 -10.48 -5.67
N PHE A 80 2.23 -9.57 -5.61
CA PHE A 80 2.10 -8.48 -6.58
C PHE A 80 3.16 -7.42 -6.40
N PHE A 81 3.33 -6.96 -5.16
CA PHE A 81 4.36 -6.00 -4.82
C PHE A 81 5.23 -6.57 -3.69
N SER A 82 6.51 -6.74 -3.99
CA SER A 82 7.47 -7.26 -3.01
C SER A 82 7.87 -6.23 -1.97
N LYS A 83 7.66 -4.94 -2.26
CA LYS A 83 7.96 -3.84 -1.34
C LYS A 83 6.67 -3.14 -0.91
N PRO A 84 6.48 -2.86 0.37
CA PRO A 84 5.40 -2.01 0.83
C PRO A 84 5.56 -0.59 0.30
N VAL A 85 4.49 0.19 0.33
CA VAL A 85 4.44 1.59 -0.15
C VAL A 85 5.47 2.49 0.55
N GLY A 86 5.93 2.11 1.76
CA GLY A 86 6.95 2.86 2.49
C GLY A 86 6.37 4.05 3.24
N TRP A 87 5.19 3.89 3.81
CA TRP A 87 4.61 4.91 4.69
C TRP A 87 5.49 5.14 5.92
N VAL A 88 5.77 6.40 6.22
CA VAL A 88 6.46 6.86 7.43
C VAL A 88 5.70 8.02 8.06
N ASP A 89 5.97 8.33 9.33
CA ASP A 89 5.18 9.28 10.13
C ASP A 89 5.07 10.68 9.51
N ARG A 90 6.12 11.17 8.85
CA ARG A 90 6.03 12.46 8.15
C ARG A 90 4.89 12.55 7.14
N HIS A 91 4.44 11.43 6.57
CA HIS A 91 3.37 11.40 5.56
C HIS A 91 1.97 11.67 6.14
N TYR A 92 1.83 11.76 7.47
CA TYR A 92 0.58 12.23 8.08
C TYR A 92 0.34 13.72 7.86
N LEU A 93 1.40 14.49 7.65
CA LEU A 93 1.34 15.92 7.34
C LEU A 93 1.82 16.16 5.91
N PHE A 94 1.26 17.15 5.25
CA PHE A 94 1.81 17.59 3.97
C PHE A 94 2.98 18.56 4.23
N PRO A 95 4.03 18.54 3.39
CA PRO A 95 5.08 19.53 3.48
C PRO A 95 4.51 20.91 3.14
N LEU A 96 5.00 21.95 3.83
CA LEU A 96 4.72 23.32 3.42
C LEU A 96 5.41 23.60 2.08
N PRO A 97 4.75 24.33 1.16
CA PRO A 97 5.36 24.71 -0.09
C PRO A 97 6.66 25.49 0.12
N SER A 98 7.69 25.16 -0.64
CA SER A 98 9.02 25.79 -0.51
C SER A 98 8.96 27.31 -0.68
N ASN A 99 8.10 27.80 -1.57
CA ASN A 99 7.91 29.25 -1.78
C ASN A 99 7.40 29.97 -0.52
N GLU A 100 6.49 29.36 0.23
CA GLU A 100 5.97 29.93 1.48
C GLU A 100 7.07 30.04 2.55
N LEU A 101 7.94 29.01 2.62
CA LEU A 101 9.08 29.01 3.54
C LEU A 101 10.16 30.04 3.17
N LEU A 102 10.28 30.38 1.88
CA LEU A 102 11.19 31.43 1.40
C LEU A 102 10.64 32.83 1.70
N LEU A 103 9.34 33.02 1.53
CA LEU A 103 8.67 34.30 1.76
C LEU A 103 8.54 34.64 3.24
N ASN A 104 8.34 33.66 4.09
CA ASN A 104 8.17 33.85 5.53
C ASN A 104 9.16 33.01 6.32
N GLN A 105 10.24 33.65 6.76
CA GLN A 105 11.32 33.01 7.51
C GLN A 105 10.90 32.51 8.92
N ASN A 106 9.73 32.97 9.40
CA ASN A 106 9.18 32.53 10.70
C ASN A 106 8.41 31.19 10.57
N LEU A 107 8.23 30.65 9.36
CA LEU A 107 7.62 29.35 9.16
C LEU A 107 8.68 28.25 9.24
N ASP A 108 8.38 27.23 10.01
CA ASP A 108 9.16 25.99 10.03
C ASP A 108 8.45 24.90 9.23
N GLN A 109 9.26 24.05 8.56
CA GLN A 109 8.73 22.89 7.83
C GLN A 109 8.24 21.84 8.81
N ASN A 110 7.22 21.08 8.38
CA ASN A 110 6.74 19.93 9.14
C ASN A 110 7.86 18.91 9.35
N GLU A 111 7.85 18.28 10.51
CA GLU A 111 8.88 17.32 10.92
C GLU A 111 9.11 16.22 9.86
N GLY A 112 10.36 15.90 9.60
CA GLY A 112 10.77 14.89 8.65
C GLY A 112 10.84 15.33 7.19
N TYR A 113 10.54 16.61 6.89
CA TYR A 113 10.74 17.21 5.57
C TYR A 113 11.89 18.22 5.60
N PRO A 114 12.70 18.33 4.54
CA PRO A 114 13.73 19.37 4.46
C PRO A 114 13.08 20.75 4.36
N ARG A 115 13.69 21.76 4.96
CA ARG A 115 13.15 23.14 4.96
C ARG A 115 13.16 23.76 3.57
N SER A 116 14.16 23.47 2.75
CA SER A 116 14.22 23.84 1.33
C SER A 116 15.20 22.93 0.59
N ASN A 117 14.93 22.63 -0.66
CA ASN A 117 15.96 22.24 -1.59
C ASN A 117 16.62 23.54 -2.12
N ALA A 118 17.30 24.25 -1.23
CA ALA A 118 18.17 25.33 -1.64
C ALA A 118 19.54 24.73 -1.81
N GLU A 119 19.74 24.13 -2.98
CA GLU A 119 20.99 24.13 -3.75
C GLU A 119 20.67 23.77 -5.19
#